data_cdd6034eb046a4e0d479b2598e340ee4
#
_entry.id   cdd6034eb046a4e0d479b2598e340ee4
#
_cell.length_a   1.000
_cell.length_b   1.000
_cell.length_c   1.000
_cell.angle_alpha   90.00
_cell.angle_beta   90.00
_cell.angle_gamma   90.00
#
_symmetry.space_group_name_H-M   'P 1'
#
loop_
_entity.id
_entity.type
_entity.pdbx_description
1 polymer ?
#
loop_
_entity_poly.entity_id
_entity_poly.type
_entity_poly.pdbx_seq_one_letter_code
_entity_poly.pdbx_strand_id
1 'polypeptide(L)'
;RAPLPLAAPPNAAGGDALSDAAVDVKDMKGLSEGGEAYVLYNPDNKDEYYILENRTPYRWDSELPAHGLMVFHVDYDAMAWRMNNLNAAASQPHPRFTIVPADGVLTNDSQDNDPFPTALNNSLTSTTDPRLSFYTNYRVTDLAGIKGIAKNHDNTISFRYTPLNTTAAITSLPADNAAQPSTAYTLSGVKTDRQ
;
A
#
# COMPACT_ATOMS: atom_id res chain seq x y z
N ARG A 1 15.79 -0.12 -20.75
CA ARG A 1 14.94 1.00 -20.32
C ARG A 1 14.34 0.56 -19.00
N ALA A 2 14.61 1.29 -17.94
CA ALA A 2 13.88 1.13 -16.70
C ALA A 2 12.37 1.20 -17.01
N PRO A 3 11.52 0.38 -16.37
CA PRO A 3 10.09 0.60 -16.46
C PRO A 3 9.84 2.05 -16.08
N LEU A 4 9.05 2.75 -16.89
CA LEU A 4 8.60 4.08 -16.55
C LEU A 4 7.97 3.98 -15.17
N PRO A 5 8.31 4.86 -14.22
CA PRO A 5 7.56 4.92 -12.97
C PRO A 5 6.09 5.04 -13.37
N LEU A 6 5.25 4.12 -12.85
CA LEU A 6 3.82 4.30 -12.97
C LEU A 6 3.53 5.70 -12.45
N ALA A 7 2.85 6.49 -13.26
CA ALA A 7 2.49 7.83 -12.86
C ALA A 7 1.78 7.75 -11.51
N ALA A 8 2.24 8.53 -10.56
CA ALA A 8 1.51 8.73 -9.33
C ALA A 8 0.07 9.12 -9.70
N PRO A 9 -0.95 8.60 -9.01
CA PRO A 9 -2.33 8.99 -9.27
C PRO A 9 -2.40 10.52 -9.25
N PRO A 10 -3.22 11.13 -10.11
CA PRO A 10 -3.43 12.55 -10.09
C PRO A 10 -4.10 12.90 -8.77
N ASN A 11 -3.31 13.09 -7.75
CA ASN A 11 -3.79 13.68 -6.52
C ASN A 11 -3.92 15.17 -6.77
N ALA A 12 -5.11 15.66 -6.62
CA ALA A 12 -5.38 17.08 -6.62
C ALA A 12 -4.43 17.78 -5.62
N ALA A 13 -3.54 18.61 -6.16
CA ALA A 13 -2.50 19.37 -5.49
C ALA A 13 -1.11 18.72 -5.50
N GLY A 14 -0.48 18.78 -6.66
CA GLY A 14 0.96 18.95 -6.83
C GLY A 14 1.88 18.13 -5.94
N GLY A 15 2.35 17.02 -6.43
CA GLY A 15 3.54 16.40 -5.87
C GLY A 15 3.28 15.15 -5.05
N ASP A 16 4.14 14.22 -5.31
CA ASP A 16 4.51 13.05 -4.52
C ASP A 16 3.40 12.26 -3.80
N ALA A 17 3.14 11.13 -4.42
CA ALA A 17 2.74 9.86 -3.81
C ALA A 17 1.87 9.98 -2.55
N LEU A 18 0.98 9.05 -2.34
CA LEU A 18 0.30 8.70 -1.07
C LEU A 18 1.21 8.85 0.17
N SER A 19 1.87 10.01 0.37
CA SER A 19 3.03 10.07 1.22
C SER A 19 2.72 10.36 2.68
N ASP A 20 1.93 11.35 2.99
CA ASP A 20 1.94 11.86 4.36
C ASP A 20 0.56 12.04 4.99
N ALA A 21 -0.52 11.73 4.28
CA ALA A 21 -1.88 11.83 4.78
C ALA A 21 -2.69 10.56 4.51
N ALA A 22 -3.58 10.23 5.42
CA ALA A 22 -4.55 9.16 5.17
C ALA A 22 -5.49 9.55 4.03
N VAL A 23 -5.71 8.62 3.10
CA VAL A 23 -6.54 8.84 1.90
C VAL A 23 -7.63 7.79 1.82
N ASP A 24 -8.87 8.24 1.58
CA ASP A 24 -9.96 7.37 1.20
C ASP A 24 -10.02 7.29 -0.34
N VAL A 25 -9.61 6.15 -0.87
CA VAL A 25 -9.77 5.83 -2.29
C VAL A 25 -11.18 5.30 -2.49
N LYS A 26 -11.93 5.92 -3.41
CA LYS A 26 -13.30 5.55 -3.73
C LYS A 26 -13.42 5.23 -5.21
N ASP A 27 -14.18 4.19 -5.49
CA ASP A 27 -14.62 3.83 -6.84
C ASP A 27 -13.44 3.67 -7.83
N MET A 28 -12.33 3.08 -7.35
CA MET A 28 -11.15 2.77 -8.16
C MET A 28 -11.54 1.81 -9.27
N LYS A 29 -11.47 2.28 -10.52
CA LYS A 29 -11.81 1.50 -11.72
C LYS A 29 -10.73 0.51 -12.08
N GLY A 30 -11.09 -0.50 -12.87
CA GLY A 30 -10.13 -1.40 -13.46
C GLY A 30 -9.20 -0.71 -14.45
N LEU A 31 -7.94 -1.15 -14.52
CA LEU A 31 -6.96 -0.61 -15.49
C LEU A 31 -7.45 -0.77 -16.93
N SER A 32 -8.10 -1.87 -17.26
CA SER A 32 -8.69 -2.15 -18.57
C SER A 32 -9.84 -1.20 -18.94
N GLU A 33 -10.42 -0.51 -17.94
CA GLU A 33 -11.48 0.49 -18.09
C GLU A 33 -10.97 1.94 -17.99
N GLY A 34 -9.65 2.12 -18.06
CA GLY A 34 -9.02 3.44 -17.93
C GLY A 34 -8.86 3.91 -16.49
N GLY A 35 -8.87 2.98 -15.53
CA GLY A 35 -8.63 3.23 -14.13
C GLY A 35 -7.17 3.51 -13.80
N GLU A 36 -6.90 3.69 -12.52
CA GLU A 36 -5.61 4.08 -11.96
C GLU A 36 -4.97 2.90 -11.22
N ALA A 37 -3.65 2.93 -11.09
CA ALA A 37 -2.91 2.10 -10.15
C ALA A 37 -2.27 2.99 -9.09
N TYR A 38 -2.17 2.48 -7.86
CA TYR A 38 -1.51 3.16 -6.76
C TYR A 38 -0.18 2.50 -6.45
N VAL A 39 0.80 3.29 -6.03
CA VAL A 39 2.11 2.79 -5.63
C VAL A 39 2.40 3.22 -4.19
N LEU A 40 2.74 2.25 -3.34
CA LEU A 40 3.21 2.48 -1.98
C LEU A 40 4.70 2.22 -1.91
N TYR A 41 5.48 3.28 -1.86
CA TYR A 41 6.93 3.16 -1.76
C TYR A 41 7.37 2.84 -0.33
N ASN A 42 8.40 2.01 -0.22
CA ASN A 42 9.19 1.95 0.99
C ASN A 42 9.84 3.33 1.24
N PRO A 43 9.61 3.97 2.39
CA PRO A 43 10.16 5.29 2.66
C PRO A 43 11.69 5.36 2.62
N ASP A 44 12.36 4.27 3.00
CA ASP A 44 13.82 4.19 3.08
C ASP A 44 14.46 3.68 1.78
N ASN A 45 13.68 3.03 0.91
CA ASN A 45 14.18 2.47 -0.35
C ASN A 45 13.11 2.55 -1.46
N LYS A 46 13.22 3.52 -2.35
CA LYS A 46 12.25 3.73 -3.44
C LYS A 46 12.25 2.64 -4.52
N ASP A 47 13.26 1.78 -4.55
CA ASP A 47 13.30 0.62 -5.44
C ASP A 47 12.44 -0.54 -4.92
N GLU A 48 12.00 -0.48 -3.66
CA GLU A 48 11.06 -1.43 -3.08
C GLU A 48 9.68 -0.78 -2.87
N TYR A 49 8.64 -1.38 -3.43
CA TYR A 49 7.29 -0.80 -3.40
C TYR A 49 6.19 -1.83 -3.62
N TYR A 50 4.97 -1.45 -3.27
CA TYR A 50 3.76 -2.19 -3.63
C TYR A 50 3.03 -1.48 -4.75
N ILE A 51 2.44 -2.26 -5.67
CA ILE A 51 1.49 -1.78 -6.69
C ILE A 51 0.11 -2.31 -6.33
N LEU A 52 -0.87 -1.43 -6.39
CA LEU A 52 -2.27 -1.72 -6.17
C LEU A 52 -3.02 -1.44 -7.47
N GLU A 53 -3.70 -2.44 -8.01
CA GLU A 53 -4.50 -2.29 -9.21
C GLU A 53 -5.82 -3.05 -9.10
N ASN A 54 -6.89 -2.48 -9.62
CA ASN A 54 -8.16 -3.17 -9.70
C ASN A 54 -8.24 -3.97 -11.00
N ARG A 55 -8.53 -5.27 -10.91
CA ARG A 55 -8.84 -6.15 -12.04
C ARG A 55 -10.34 -6.42 -12.07
N THR A 56 -10.96 -6.03 -13.18
CA THR A 56 -12.40 -6.17 -13.39
C THR A 56 -12.68 -7.19 -14.50
N PRO A 57 -13.86 -7.83 -14.54
CA PRO A 57 -14.21 -8.78 -15.60
C PRO A 57 -14.48 -8.06 -16.93
N TYR A 58 -13.51 -7.32 -17.42
CA TYR A 58 -13.64 -6.51 -18.62
C TYR A 58 -12.47 -6.73 -19.59
N ARG A 59 -12.77 -6.96 -20.86
CA ARG A 59 -11.81 -7.20 -21.94
C ARG A 59 -10.86 -8.37 -21.62
N TRP A 60 -9.55 -8.12 -21.60
CA TRP A 60 -8.52 -9.13 -21.35
C TRP A 60 -8.56 -9.70 -19.95
N ASP A 61 -9.06 -8.92 -18.98
CA ASP A 61 -9.14 -9.36 -17.59
C ASP A 61 -10.37 -10.24 -17.32
N SER A 62 -11.31 -10.38 -18.28
CA SER A 62 -12.50 -11.24 -18.13
C SER A 62 -12.19 -12.71 -17.90
N GLU A 63 -11.03 -13.16 -18.39
CA GLU A 63 -10.58 -14.56 -18.30
C GLU A 63 -9.71 -14.84 -17.06
N LEU A 64 -9.48 -13.83 -16.22
CA LEU A 64 -8.75 -14.05 -14.98
C LEU A 64 -9.57 -14.91 -14.00
N PRO A 65 -8.92 -15.77 -13.20
CA PRO A 65 -9.59 -16.63 -12.22
C PRO A 65 -10.47 -15.85 -11.24
N ALA A 66 -10.03 -14.66 -10.85
CA ALA A 66 -10.78 -13.80 -9.96
C ALA A 66 -10.55 -12.31 -10.26
N HIS A 67 -11.40 -11.47 -9.67
CA HIS A 67 -11.41 -10.02 -9.90
C HIS A 67 -11.49 -9.26 -8.58
N GLY A 68 -10.75 -8.15 -8.50
CA GLY A 68 -10.65 -7.32 -7.31
C GLY A 68 -9.35 -6.55 -7.26
N LEU A 69 -8.98 -6.09 -6.07
CA LEU A 69 -7.71 -5.39 -5.85
C LEU A 69 -6.56 -6.39 -5.84
N MET A 70 -5.76 -6.37 -6.89
CA MET A 70 -4.49 -7.09 -6.95
C MET A 70 -3.39 -6.26 -6.29
N VAL A 71 -2.59 -6.92 -5.48
CA VAL A 71 -1.45 -6.30 -4.80
C VAL A 71 -0.18 -7.01 -5.25
N PHE A 72 0.79 -6.24 -5.72
CA PHE A 72 2.11 -6.75 -6.09
C PHE A 72 3.16 -6.16 -5.18
N HIS A 73 4.12 -6.96 -4.75
CA HIS A 73 5.33 -6.51 -4.08
C HIS A 73 6.47 -6.53 -5.08
N VAL A 74 7.15 -5.41 -5.23
CA VAL A 74 8.27 -5.22 -6.15
C VAL A 74 9.49 -4.80 -5.33
N ASP A 75 10.61 -5.49 -5.53
CA ASP A 75 11.93 -5.08 -5.07
C ASP A 75 12.83 -4.99 -6.30
N TYR A 76 12.92 -3.77 -6.86
CA TYR A 76 13.56 -3.53 -8.13
C TYR A 76 15.07 -3.65 -8.01
N ASP A 77 15.65 -4.51 -8.84
CA ASP A 77 17.09 -4.63 -9.06
C ASP A 77 17.38 -4.62 -10.57
N ALA A 78 18.11 -3.61 -11.01
CA ALA A 78 18.36 -3.39 -12.44
C ALA A 78 19.05 -4.58 -13.12
N MET A 79 19.90 -5.32 -12.40
CA MET A 79 20.58 -6.50 -12.94
C MET A 79 19.61 -7.66 -13.07
N ALA A 80 18.81 -7.94 -12.04
CA ALA A 80 17.80 -8.99 -12.05
C ALA A 80 16.79 -8.78 -13.18
N TRP A 81 16.33 -7.53 -13.40
CA TRP A 81 15.43 -7.17 -14.51
C TRP A 81 16.08 -7.38 -15.86
N ARG A 82 17.30 -6.90 -16.05
CA ARG A 82 18.02 -7.03 -17.31
C ARG A 82 18.31 -8.49 -17.67
N MET A 83 18.58 -9.31 -16.68
CA MET A 83 18.87 -10.75 -16.86
C MET A 83 17.62 -11.62 -16.88
N ASN A 84 16.44 -11.04 -16.76
CA ASN A 84 15.17 -11.76 -16.60
C ASN A 84 15.22 -12.82 -15.46
N ASN A 85 15.79 -12.44 -14.34
CA ASN A 85 16.03 -13.32 -13.19
C ASN A 85 15.37 -12.78 -11.94
N LEU A 86 14.05 -12.55 -11.98
CA LEU A 86 13.31 -11.85 -10.95
C LEU A 86 13.01 -12.72 -9.72
N ASN A 87 12.70 -13.99 -9.95
CA ASN A 87 12.17 -14.88 -8.91
C ASN A 87 12.88 -16.24 -8.84
N ALA A 88 14.09 -16.33 -9.39
CA ALA A 88 14.86 -17.57 -9.35
C ALA A 88 15.43 -17.81 -7.95
N ALA A 89 14.85 -18.74 -7.20
CA ALA A 89 15.19 -19.05 -5.82
C ALA A 89 16.68 -19.33 -5.57
N ALA A 90 17.41 -19.84 -6.57
CA ALA A 90 18.84 -20.15 -6.46
C ALA A 90 19.76 -18.91 -6.51
N SER A 91 19.28 -17.79 -7.04
CA SER A 91 20.09 -16.60 -7.31
C SER A 91 19.55 -15.31 -6.68
N GLN A 92 18.39 -15.40 -6.06
CA GLN A 92 17.75 -14.25 -5.40
C GLN A 92 17.46 -14.59 -3.94
N PRO A 93 17.69 -13.66 -3.01
CA PRO A 93 17.42 -13.87 -1.58
C PRO A 93 15.91 -13.93 -1.28
N HIS A 94 15.09 -13.35 -2.15
CA HIS A 94 13.63 -13.30 -2.09
C HIS A 94 13.07 -13.00 -3.49
N PRO A 95 11.77 -13.20 -3.74
CA PRO A 95 11.14 -12.79 -4.99
C PRO A 95 11.27 -11.28 -5.22
N ARG A 96 11.65 -10.90 -6.44
CA ARG A 96 11.77 -9.49 -6.85
C ARG A 96 10.47 -8.89 -7.37
N PHE A 97 9.54 -9.75 -7.78
CA PHE A 97 8.21 -9.37 -8.23
C PHE A 97 7.25 -10.49 -7.87
N THR A 98 6.31 -10.24 -6.99
CA THR A 98 5.36 -11.27 -6.55
C THR A 98 3.98 -10.67 -6.27
N ILE A 99 2.94 -11.50 -6.40
CA ILE A 99 1.62 -11.19 -5.90
C ILE A 99 1.63 -11.33 -4.38
N VAL A 100 0.87 -10.50 -3.70
CA VAL A 100 0.50 -10.63 -2.29
C VAL A 100 -0.95 -11.12 -2.24
N PRO A 101 -1.17 -12.45 -2.19
CA PRO A 101 -2.50 -13.03 -2.24
C PRO A 101 -3.30 -12.71 -1.00
N ALA A 102 -4.58 -12.37 -1.15
CA ALA A 102 -5.41 -11.97 -0.02
C ALA A 102 -5.68 -13.09 0.99
N ASP A 103 -5.55 -14.36 0.57
CA ASP A 103 -5.66 -15.54 1.45
C ASP A 103 -4.30 -15.98 2.04
N GLY A 104 -3.19 -15.30 1.69
CA GLY A 104 -1.84 -15.65 2.12
C GLY A 104 -1.24 -16.87 1.41
N VAL A 105 -1.91 -17.43 0.39
CA VAL A 105 -1.52 -18.67 -0.29
C VAL A 105 -1.24 -18.41 -1.78
N LEU A 106 0.03 -18.40 -2.18
CA LEU A 106 0.43 -18.21 -3.57
C LEU A 106 0.61 -19.55 -4.28
N THR A 107 -0.48 -20.16 -4.73
CA THR A 107 -0.50 -21.40 -5.49
C THR A 107 -1.47 -21.33 -6.66
N ASN A 108 -1.29 -22.21 -7.64
CA ASN A 108 -2.22 -22.25 -8.78
C ASN A 108 -3.65 -22.65 -8.38
N ASP A 109 -3.82 -23.35 -7.28
CA ASP A 109 -5.12 -23.83 -6.82
C ASP A 109 -5.87 -22.80 -5.95
N SER A 110 -5.23 -21.67 -5.58
CA SER A 110 -5.81 -20.63 -4.74
C SER A 110 -6.06 -19.29 -5.44
N GLN A 111 -5.82 -19.20 -6.75
CA GLN A 111 -5.88 -17.94 -7.52
C GLN A 111 -7.21 -17.19 -7.40
N ASP A 112 -8.29 -17.90 -7.12
CA ASP A 112 -9.61 -17.29 -6.91
C ASP A 112 -9.66 -16.39 -5.66
N ASN A 113 -8.72 -16.55 -4.74
CA ASN A 113 -8.63 -15.81 -3.49
C ASN A 113 -7.42 -14.86 -3.43
N ASP A 114 -6.69 -14.69 -4.53
CA ASP A 114 -5.56 -13.76 -4.61
C ASP A 114 -5.99 -12.28 -4.52
N PRO A 115 -7.07 -11.83 -5.22
CA PRO A 115 -7.50 -10.45 -5.13
C PRO A 115 -8.22 -10.13 -3.81
N PHE A 116 -7.95 -8.96 -3.28
CA PHE A 116 -8.74 -8.41 -2.17
C PHE A 116 -10.07 -7.81 -2.66
N PRO A 117 -11.12 -7.80 -1.82
CA PRO A 117 -11.22 -8.49 -0.55
C PRO A 117 -11.61 -9.97 -0.74
N THR A 118 -11.22 -10.80 0.21
CA THR A 118 -11.80 -12.13 0.40
C THR A 118 -12.84 -12.08 1.54
N ALA A 119 -13.55 -13.19 1.73
CA ALA A 119 -14.50 -13.31 2.86
C ALA A 119 -13.81 -13.17 4.24
N LEU A 120 -12.51 -13.48 4.31
CA LEU A 120 -11.75 -13.49 5.56
C LEU A 120 -10.80 -12.31 5.69
N ASN A 121 -10.46 -11.64 4.58
CA ASN A 121 -9.44 -10.58 4.59
C ASN A 121 -9.82 -9.42 3.66
N ASN A 122 -9.94 -8.24 4.26
CA ASN A 122 -10.20 -6.98 3.56
C ASN A 122 -9.19 -5.88 3.91
N SER A 123 -8.01 -6.27 4.38
CA SER A 123 -7.00 -5.32 4.83
C SER A 123 -5.59 -5.86 4.60
N LEU A 124 -4.62 -4.95 4.37
CA LEU A 124 -3.21 -5.27 4.27
C LEU A 124 -2.43 -4.27 5.14
N THR A 125 -1.98 -4.75 6.30
CA THR A 125 -1.28 -3.98 7.34
C THR A 125 -0.09 -4.78 7.88
N SER A 126 0.69 -4.21 8.79
CA SER A 126 1.79 -4.93 9.47
C SER A 126 1.32 -6.12 10.32
N THR A 127 0.03 -6.17 10.68
CA THR A 127 -0.54 -7.16 11.60
C THR A 127 -1.52 -8.13 10.95
N THR A 128 -1.78 -8.00 9.65
CA THR A 128 -2.63 -8.93 8.88
C THR A 128 -1.83 -10.11 8.34
N ASP A 129 -2.52 -11.14 7.88
CA ASP A 129 -1.95 -12.24 7.12
C ASP A 129 -2.68 -12.34 5.77
N PRO A 130 -2.03 -12.02 4.63
CA PRO A 130 -0.65 -11.55 4.49
C PRO A 130 -0.43 -10.19 5.15
N ARG A 131 0.82 -9.91 5.51
CA ARG A 131 1.19 -8.63 6.13
C ARG A 131 1.88 -7.68 5.14
N LEU A 132 1.66 -6.39 5.35
CA LEU A 132 2.44 -5.35 4.70
C LEU A 132 3.82 -5.26 5.37
N SER A 133 4.87 -5.64 4.65
CA SER A 133 6.25 -5.62 5.14
C SER A 133 7.22 -5.43 3.99
N PHE A 134 8.43 -4.94 4.29
CA PHE A 134 9.50 -4.75 3.33
C PHE A 134 10.66 -5.68 3.62
N TYR A 135 11.41 -6.07 2.60
CA TYR A 135 12.64 -6.87 2.72
C TYR A 135 13.78 -6.06 3.33
N THR A 136 13.79 -4.74 3.08
CA THR A 136 14.67 -3.81 3.76
C THR A 136 14.20 -3.57 5.20
N ASN A 137 15.08 -3.09 6.07
CA ASN A 137 14.81 -2.95 7.50
C ASN A 137 13.75 -1.89 7.87
N TYR A 138 12.93 -1.46 6.94
CA TYR A 138 11.85 -0.51 7.25
C TYR A 138 10.72 -1.21 8.01
N ARG A 139 10.41 -0.67 9.20
CA ARG A 139 9.32 -1.17 10.02
C ARG A 139 8.03 -0.41 9.73
N VAL A 140 7.07 -1.10 9.15
CA VAL A 140 5.70 -0.59 8.98
C VAL A 140 5.02 -0.48 10.35
N THR A 141 4.43 0.67 10.66
CA THR A 141 3.70 0.87 11.93
C THR A 141 2.37 0.13 11.92
N ASP A 142 1.84 -0.24 13.09
CA ASP A 142 0.60 -1.03 13.22
C ASP A 142 -0.65 -0.28 12.75
N LEU A 143 -0.57 1.04 12.62
CA LEU A 143 -1.66 1.87 12.09
C LEU A 143 -1.64 1.97 10.58
N ALA A 144 -0.48 1.78 9.95
CA ALA A 144 -0.25 1.96 8.53
C ALA A 144 -0.85 0.83 7.69
N GLY A 145 -1.03 1.14 6.41
CA GLY A 145 -1.46 0.17 5.41
C GLY A 145 -2.82 0.48 4.81
N ILE A 146 -3.43 -0.56 4.28
CA ILE A 146 -4.70 -0.49 3.54
C ILE A 146 -5.75 -1.22 4.34
N LYS A 147 -6.89 -0.56 4.59
CA LYS A 147 -7.97 -1.10 5.42
C LYS A 147 -9.32 -0.89 4.76
N GLY A 148 -10.27 -1.75 5.10
CA GLY A 148 -11.64 -1.65 4.63
C GLY A 148 -11.76 -1.77 3.10
N ILE A 149 -10.94 -2.64 2.51
CA ILE A 149 -11.03 -2.93 1.07
C ILE A 149 -12.41 -3.51 0.79
N ALA A 150 -13.14 -2.86 -0.10
CA ALA A 150 -14.49 -3.25 -0.49
C ALA A 150 -14.62 -3.27 -2.01
N LYS A 151 -15.24 -4.32 -2.52
CA LYS A 151 -15.63 -4.42 -3.93
C LYS A 151 -17.08 -3.92 -4.05
N ASN A 152 -17.26 -2.88 -4.85
CA ASN A 152 -18.56 -2.27 -5.10
C ASN A 152 -19.37 -3.06 -6.15
N HIS A 153 -20.66 -2.77 -6.28
CA HIS A 153 -21.55 -3.47 -7.22
C HIS A 153 -21.15 -3.32 -8.69
N ASP A 154 -20.47 -2.23 -9.03
CA ASP A 154 -19.95 -1.92 -10.37
C ASP A 154 -18.51 -2.45 -10.59
N ASN A 155 -18.04 -3.34 -9.72
CA ASN A 155 -16.69 -3.88 -9.69
C ASN A 155 -15.57 -2.87 -9.44
N THR A 156 -15.88 -1.64 -9.05
CA THR A 156 -14.88 -0.72 -8.53
C THR A 156 -14.44 -1.14 -7.13
N ILE A 157 -13.27 -0.66 -6.71
CA ILE A 157 -12.72 -0.93 -5.37
C ILE A 157 -12.63 0.36 -4.57
N SER A 158 -13.01 0.27 -3.30
CA SER A 158 -12.80 1.36 -2.35
C SER A 158 -12.00 0.87 -1.16
N PHE A 159 -11.12 1.71 -0.60
CA PHE A 159 -10.31 1.41 0.58
C PHE A 159 -9.80 2.68 1.24
N ARG A 160 -9.35 2.53 2.49
CA ARG A 160 -8.64 3.58 3.21
C ARG A 160 -7.16 3.24 3.27
N TYR A 161 -6.33 4.17 2.83
CA TYR A 161 -4.88 4.13 3.02
C TYR A 161 -4.48 4.97 4.24
N THR A 162 -3.60 4.43 5.07
CA THR A 162 -2.91 5.16 6.15
C THR A 162 -1.41 5.11 5.90
N PRO A 163 -0.70 6.24 5.91
CA PRO A 163 0.71 6.32 5.57
C PRO A 163 1.59 5.38 6.38
N LEU A 164 2.65 4.87 5.73
CA LEU A 164 3.56 3.87 6.30
C LEU A 164 4.33 4.38 7.52
N ASN A 165 4.59 5.69 7.59
CA ASN A 165 5.30 6.36 8.66
C ASN A 165 4.38 7.01 9.72
N THR A 166 3.08 6.71 9.69
CA THR A 166 2.15 7.28 10.66
C THR A 166 2.49 6.80 12.07
N THR A 167 2.96 7.70 12.90
CA THR A 167 2.98 7.52 14.35
C THR A 167 1.59 7.82 14.89
N ALA A 168 1.11 7.03 15.86
CA ALA A 168 -0.14 7.34 16.55
C ALA A 168 -0.06 8.78 17.08
N ALA A 169 -0.87 9.67 16.51
CA ALA A 169 -1.08 10.96 17.15
C ALA A 169 -1.62 10.64 18.56
N ILE A 170 -0.94 11.10 19.60
CA ILE A 170 -1.49 11.05 20.94
C ILE A 170 -2.75 11.92 20.86
N THR A 171 -3.90 11.27 20.82
CA THR A 171 -5.18 11.96 20.91
C THR A 171 -5.11 12.70 22.24
N SER A 172 -5.17 14.02 22.20
CA SER A 172 -5.14 14.86 23.39
C SER A 172 -6.04 14.26 24.45
N LEU A 173 -5.46 13.95 25.61
CA LEU A 173 -6.24 13.72 26.80
C LEU A 173 -7.23 14.90 26.93
N PRO A 174 -8.49 14.69 27.28
CA PRO A 174 -9.39 15.80 27.57
C PRO A 174 -8.70 16.68 28.59
N ALA A 175 -8.58 17.96 28.26
CA ALA A 175 -7.99 18.93 29.17
C ALA A 175 -8.86 18.98 30.43
N ASP A 176 -8.34 18.39 31.48
CA ASP A 176 -8.86 18.69 32.82
C ASP A 176 -8.66 20.20 33.04
N ASN A 177 -9.74 20.89 33.39
CA ASN A 177 -9.80 22.32 33.60
C ASN A 177 -8.96 22.75 34.81
N ALA A 178 -7.65 22.72 34.69
CA ALA A 178 -6.74 23.34 35.61
C ALA A 178 -5.77 24.21 34.81
N ALA A 179 -5.84 25.52 35.02
CA ALA A 179 -4.96 26.50 34.42
C ALA A 179 -3.49 26.15 34.71
N GLN A 180 -2.83 25.53 33.75
CA GLN A 180 -1.39 25.33 33.73
C GLN A 180 -0.79 26.21 32.62
N PRO A 181 0.35 26.86 32.86
CA PRO A 181 1.00 27.65 31.83
C PRO A 181 1.38 26.75 30.64
N SER A 182 0.86 27.09 29.48
CA SER A 182 1.07 26.32 28.26
C SER A 182 2.53 26.40 27.85
N THR A 183 3.30 25.34 28.09
CA THR A 183 4.63 25.17 27.51
C THR A 183 4.45 24.55 26.14
N ALA A 184 4.76 25.28 25.08
CA ALA A 184 4.75 24.75 23.73
C ALA A 184 6.10 24.09 23.39
N TYR A 185 6.06 22.93 22.75
CA TYR A 185 7.25 22.25 22.25
C TYR A 185 7.12 22.12 20.72
N THR A 186 8.24 22.20 20.01
CA THR A 186 8.29 21.86 18.60
C THR A 186 8.19 20.33 18.43
N LEU A 187 7.90 19.87 17.21
CA LEU A 187 7.90 18.45 16.87
C LEU A 187 9.25 17.75 17.14
N SER A 188 10.33 18.49 17.29
CA SER A 188 11.65 18.00 17.72
C SER A 188 11.87 18.02 19.24
N GLY A 189 10.85 18.33 20.04
CA GLY A 189 10.92 18.33 21.51
C GLY A 189 11.60 19.56 22.12
N VAL A 190 11.82 20.61 21.34
CA VAL A 190 12.45 21.85 21.83
C VAL A 190 11.38 22.78 22.39
N LYS A 191 11.60 23.23 23.64
CA LYS A 191 10.73 24.20 24.31
C LYS A 191 10.75 25.53 23.56
N THR A 192 9.58 26.09 23.24
CA THR A 192 9.46 27.43 22.66
C THR A 192 8.93 28.41 23.68
N ASP A 193 9.68 29.48 23.94
CA ASP A 193 9.18 30.58 24.72
C ASP A 193 8.33 31.47 23.82
N ARG A 194 7.06 31.64 24.17
CA ARG A 194 6.23 32.70 23.57
C ARG A 194 6.57 34.02 24.20
N GLN A 195 6.99 34.99 23.41
CA GLN A 195 6.98 36.39 23.74
C GLN A 195 5.53 36.92 23.71
#